data_2552829da9255d5be02850cd388a8b71
#
_entry.id   2552829da9255d5be02850cd388a8b71
#
_cell.length_a   1.000
_cell.length_b   1.000
_cell.length_c   1.000
_cell.angle_alpha   90.00
_cell.angle_beta   90.00
_cell.angle_gamma   90.00
#
_symmetry.space_group_name_H-M   'P 1'
#
loop_
_entity.id
_entity.type
_entity.pdbx_description
1 polymer ?
#
loop_
_entity_poly.entity_id
_entity_poly.type
_entity_poly.pdbx_seq_one_letter_code
_entity_poly.pdbx_strand_id
1 'polypeptide(L)'
;VTSLARRGVVLGAAVALATGLVAVPTASPADPASAATAASSATVTTATIRTASAGTVYRGGLYVDPTGAAATAASQLQAAGRATEAAAARTIADQSIATWLGSWYDDAMLVKVVQRTLAAAEAKGRTPVFVTYEIPGRDCGGWSGGGAVDDAAYLRWNQLVADTLRGHRAVVLVEPDSLGHLGSCPETTTTRTATLAAAVGALADAGVPAYLDGGNSNWVPPTEMAARLKAAGVDRARGFFTNVANYYGVDPERAYADKVSAALGGTHYVIDVSRNGRGWKGTWCNAPGAGLGQTPRVTGGTTGLDALLWVKTPGASDGPCNGGPPAGQWYPAYAVALVANRK
;
A
#
# COMPACT_ATOMS: atom_id res chain seq x y z
N VAL A 1 23.39 -41.01 47.27
CA VAL A 1 23.15 -42.42 47.59
C VAL A 1 22.73 -43.10 46.29
N THR A 2 23.65 -44.00 45.80
CA THR A 2 23.49 -45.18 44.91
C THR A 2 22.89 -45.02 43.52
N SER A 3 23.68 -44.93 42.48
CA SER A 3 24.27 -45.96 41.60
C SER A 3 23.40 -47.19 41.30
N LEU A 4 23.10 -47.36 40.00
CA LEU A 4 23.02 -48.70 39.39
C LEU A 4 23.22 -48.60 37.86
N ALA A 5 24.37 -49.14 37.43
CA ALA A 5 24.72 -49.41 36.04
C ALA A 5 23.97 -50.66 35.55
N ARG A 6 23.52 -50.70 34.31
CA ARG A 6 23.29 -51.96 33.58
C ARG A 6 23.93 -51.91 32.20
N ARG A 7 24.82 -52.89 32.02
CA ARG A 7 25.49 -53.30 30.77
C ARG A 7 24.48 -54.07 29.89
N GLY A 8 24.55 -53.88 28.59
CA GLY A 8 23.78 -54.70 27.65
C GLY A 8 24.31 -54.60 26.22
N VAL A 9 25.14 -55.57 25.91
CA VAL A 9 25.31 -56.37 24.67
C VAL A 9 25.37 -55.65 23.32
N VAL A 10 26.53 -55.75 22.69
CA VAL A 10 26.86 -55.49 21.30
C VAL A 10 26.41 -56.69 20.47
N LEU A 11 25.55 -56.48 19.47
CA LEU A 11 25.35 -57.37 18.32
C LEU A 11 25.81 -56.64 17.06
N GLY A 12 26.89 -57.19 16.46
CA GLY A 12 27.34 -56.73 15.16
C GLY A 12 26.41 -57.20 14.04
N ALA A 13 26.04 -56.26 13.16
CA ALA A 13 25.46 -56.60 11.88
C ALA A 13 26.35 -56.03 10.78
N ALA A 14 26.88 -56.92 9.95
CA ALA A 14 27.66 -56.60 8.78
C ALA A 14 26.73 -55.95 7.73
N VAL A 15 27.10 -54.75 7.29
CA VAL A 15 26.40 -54.06 6.16
C VAL A 15 27.28 -54.17 4.93
N ALA A 16 26.76 -54.85 3.91
CA ALA A 16 27.36 -54.95 2.59
C ALA A 16 27.38 -53.58 1.90
N LEU A 17 28.53 -53.13 1.42
CA LEU A 17 28.66 -51.96 0.56
C LEU A 17 28.10 -52.30 -0.82
N ALA A 18 26.94 -51.72 -1.17
CA ALA A 18 26.50 -51.63 -2.53
C ALA A 18 26.97 -50.27 -3.09
N THR A 19 27.93 -50.32 -4.00
CA THR A 19 28.35 -49.14 -4.78
C THR A 19 27.29 -48.80 -5.82
N GLY A 20 26.35 -47.92 -5.42
CA GLY A 20 25.42 -47.31 -6.38
C GLY A 20 26.09 -46.12 -7.06
N LEU A 21 26.31 -46.17 -8.35
CA LEU A 21 26.63 -45.00 -9.18
C LEU A 21 25.44 -44.04 -9.12
N VAL A 22 25.61 -42.92 -8.42
CA VAL A 22 24.68 -41.78 -8.50
C VAL A 22 24.96 -41.05 -9.80
N ALA A 23 24.10 -41.23 -10.79
CA ALA A 23 24.10 -40.39 -11.98
C ALA A 23 23.69 -38.94 -11.56
N VAL A 24 24.64 -37.99 -11.65
CA VAL A 24 24.40 -36.58 -11.51
C VAL A 24 23.58 -36.15 -12.74
N PRO A 25 22.36 -35.61 -12.59
CA PRO A 25 21.66 -35.06 -13.73
C PRO A 25 22.42 -33.81 -14.22
N THR A 26 22.97 -33.89 -15.42
CA THR A 26 23.49 -32.72 -16.13
C THR A 26 22.33 -31.77 -16.37
N ALA A 27 22.33 -30.61 -15.71
CA ALA A 27 21.39 -29.54 -16.02
C ALA A 27 21.56 -29.15 -17.49
N SER A 28 20.55 -29.42 -18.29
CA SER A 28 20.50 -28.87 -19.66
C SER A 28 20.51 -27.33 -19.57
N PRO A 29 21.30 -26.64 -20.39
CA PRO A 29 21.27 -25.18 -20.44
C PRO A 29 19.82 -24.76 -20.78
N ALA A 30 19.28 -23.82 -20.01
CA ALA A 30 17.96 -23.25 -20.26
C ALA A 30 17.91 -22.68 -21.66
N ASP A 31 16.88 -23.07 -22.43
CA ASP A 31 16.68 -22.63 -23.79
C ASP A 31 16.55 -21.09 -23.81
N PRO A 32 17.44 -20.36 -24.50
CA PRO A 32 17.40 -18.89 -24.57
C PRO A 32 16.07 -18.36 -25.15
N ALA A 33 15.34 -19.18 -25.92
CA ALA A 33 14.01 -18.83 -26.42
C ALA A 33 12.97 -18.74 -25.30
N SER A 34 13.05 -19.59 -24.25
CA SER A 34 12.14 -19.57 -23.11
C SER A 34 12.33 -18.33 -22.23
N ALA A 35 13.60 -17.90 -22.04
CA ALA A 35 13.91 -16.68 -21.27
C ALA A 35 13.47 -15.41 -22.04
N ALA A 36 13.63 -15.37 -23.36
CA ALA A 36 13.19 -14.26 -24.19
C ALA A 36 11.66 -14.12 -24.21
N THR A 37 10.92 -15.23 -24.21
CA THR A 37 9.45 -15.22 -24.20
C THR A 37 8.90 -14.71 -22.86
N ALA A 38 9.50 -15.12 -21.74
CA ALA A 38 9.10 -14.63 -20.41
C ALA A 38 9.36 -13.12 -20.22
N ALA A 39 10.53 -12.64 -20.69
CA ALA A 39 10.86 -11.22 -20.64
C ALA A 39 9.93 -10.37 -21.53
N SER A 40 9.55 -10.88 -22.70
CA SER A 40 8.60 -10.23 -23.61
C SER A 40 7.20 -10.13 -22.99
N SER A 41 6.73 -11.17 -22.29
CA SER A 41 5.42 -11.17 -21.63
C SER A 41 5.34 -10.18 -20.48
N ALA A 42 6.39 -10.08 -19.64
CA ALA A 42 6.44 -9.11 -18.55
C ALA A 42 6.45 -7.65 -19.07
N THR A 43 7.17 -7.40 -20.14
CA THR A 43 7.24 -6.07 -20.78
C THR A 43 5.89 -5.65 -21.36
N VAL A 44 5.18 -6.56 -22.03
CA VAL A 44 3.83 -6.29 -22.58
C VAL A 44 2.84 -5.98 -21.46
N THR A 45 2.86 -6.72 -20.35
CA THR A 45 1.97 -6.50 -19.21
C THR A 45 2.19 -5.12 -18.58
N THR A 46 3.45 -4.72 -18.37
CA THR A 46 3.80 -3.39 -17.81
C THR A 46 3.35 -2.26 -18.74
N ALA A 47 3.59 -2.38 -20.04
CA ALA A 47 3.14 -1.41 -21.02
C ALA A 47 1.62 -1.27 -21.03
N THR A 48 0.88 -2.39 -20.95
CA THR A 48 -0.58 -2.40 -20.88
C THR A 48 -1.11 -1.68 -19.63
N ILE A 49 -0.50 -1.93 -18.46
CA ILE A 49 -0.87 -1.23 -17.20
C ILE A 49 -0.68 0.28 -17.34
N ARG A 50 0.43 0.74 -17.93
CA ARG A 50 0.77 2.15 -18.06
C ARG A 50 -0.14 2.90 -19.02
N THR A 51 -0.59 2.26 -20.11
CA THR A 51 -1.37 2.90 -21.17
C THR A 51 -2.88 2.68 -21.05
N ALA A 52 -3.33 1.80 -20.16
CA ALA A 52 -4.74 1.55 -19.92
C ALA A 52 -5.48 2.84 -19.49
N SER A 53 -6.75 2.97 -19.82
CA SER A 53 -7.57 4.05 -19.27
C SER A 53 -7.81 3.87 -17.77
N ALA A 54 -8.07 4.97 -17.04
CA ALA A 54 -8.46 4.90 -15.62
C ALA A 54 -9.67 3.97 -15.42
N GLY A 55 -10.66 4.00 -16.32
CA GLY A 55 -11.81 3.10 -16.28
C GLY A 55 -11.47 1.63 -16.44
N THR A 56 -10.37 1.29 -17.12
CA THR A 56 -9.85 -0.08 -17.22
C THR A 56 -9.15 -0.49 -15.93
N VAL A 57 -8.31 0.38 -15.37
CA VAL A 57 -7.59 0.14 -14.10
C VAL A 57 -8.59 -0.03 -12.94
N TYR A 58 -9.59 0.83 -12.86
CA TYR A 58 -10.62 0.82 -11.82
C TYR A 58 -11.95 0.26 -12.34
N ARG A 59 -11.90 -0.86 -13.07
CA ARG A 59 -13.09 -1.45 -13.69
C ARG A 59 -14.22 -1.66 -12.66
N GLY A 60 -15.42 -1.21 -13.03
CA GLY A 60 -16.62 -1.25 -12.20
C GLY A 60 -16.67 -0.14 -11.14
N GLY A 61 -15.60 0.66 -10.99
CA GLY A 61 -15.46 1.71 -9.98
C GLY A 61 -14.89 1.20 -8.66
N LEU A 62 -14.78 2.10 -7.70
CA LEU A 62 -14.14 1.85 -6.41
C LEU A 62 -14.99 0.93 -5.51
N TYR A 63 -14.34 0.04 -4.77
CA TYR A 63 -14.97 -0.83 -3.79
C TYR A 63 -15.16 -0.11 -2.44
N VAL A 64 -16.34 -0.27 -1.84
CA VAL A 64 -16.66 0.16 -0.47
C VAL A 64 -16.66 -1.07 0.42
N ASP A 65 -15.75 -1.12 1.40
CA ASP A 65 -15.64 -2.22 2.36
C ASP A 65 -16.62 -2.04 3.53
N PRO A 66 -17.68 -2.87 3.64
CA PRO A 66 -18.64 -2.77 4.73
C PRO A 66 -18.08 -3.26 6.08
N THR A 67 -16.85 -3.76 6.10
CA THR A 67 -16.17 -4.28 7.31
C THR A 67 -14.91 -3.49 7.67
N GLY A 68 -14.66 -2.38 6.97
CA GLY A 68 -13.52 -1.51 7.23
C GLY A 68 -13.60 -0.80 8.60
N ALA A 69 -12.53 -0.12 8.97
CA ALA A 69 -12.40 0.51 10.30
C ALA A 69 -13.55 1.49 10.62
N ALA A 70 -13.99 2.29 9.65
CA ALA A 70 -15.11 3.22 9.82
C ALA A 70 -16.45 2.47 10.07
N ALA A 71 -16.70 1.39 9.33
CA ALA A 71 -17.92 0.58 9.50
C ALA A 71 -17.94 -0.15 10.85
N THR A 72 -16.80 -0.69 11.26
CA THR A 72 -16.61 -1.30 12.58
C THR A 72 -16.86 -0.28 13.68
N ALA A 73 -16.28 0.91 13.59
CA ALA A 73 -16.48 1.99 14.54
C ALA A 73 -17.95 2.44 14.59
N ALA A 74 -18.63 2.56 13.45
CA ALA A 74 -20.05 2.90 13.40
C ALA A 74 -20.90 1.90 14.17
N SER A 75 -20.64 0.60 14.00
CA SER A 75 -21.38 -0.47 14.70
C SER A 75 -21.13 -0.46 16.20
N GLN A 76 -19.86 -0.30 16.63
CA GLN A 76 -19.46 -0.25 18.04
C GLN A 76 -20.05 0.99 18.74
N LEU A 77 -19.98 2.16 18.11
CA LEU A 77 -20.53 3.41 18.65
C LEU A 77 -22.05 3.36 18.73
N GLN A 78 -22.72 2.76 17.76
CA GLN A 78 -24.17 2.54 17.79
C GLN A 78 -24.57 1.65 18.97
N ALA A 79 -23.87 0.53 19.17
CA ALA A 79 -24.11 -0.38 20.31
C ALA A 79 -23.84 0.30 21.67
N ALA A 80 -22.92 1.27 21.72
CA ALA A 80 -22.62 2.06 22.90
C ALA A 80 -23.59 3.25 23.12
N GLY A 81 -24.63 3.42 22.31
CA GLY A 81 -25.58 4.53 22.40
C GLY A 81 -25.04 5.89 21.96
N ARG A 82 -23.86 5.95 21.32
CA ARG A 82 -23.18 7.17 20.86
C ARG A 82 -23.66 7.56 19.45
N ALA A 83 -24.93 7.92 19.34
CA ALA A 83 -25.64 8.05 18.07
C ALA A 83 -24.99 9.06 17.07
N THR A 84 -24.58 10.24 17.55
CA THR A 84 -23.95 11.27 16.71
C THR A 84 -22.64 10.78 16.11
N GLU A 85 -21.80 10.12 16.91
CA GLU A 85 -20.49 9.62 16.49
C GLU A 85 -20.64 8.40 15.58
N ALA A 86 -21.64 7.53 15.87
CA ALA A 86 -22.01 6.43 14.99
C ALA A 86 -22.48 6.92 13.62
N ALA A 87 -23.28 7.98 13.56
CA ALA A 87 -23.73 8.57 12.32
C ALA A 87 -22.56 9.16 11.50
N ALA A 88 -21.62 9.85 12.15
CA ALA A 88 -20.42 10.36 11.49
C ALA A 88 -19.54 9.21 10.95
N ALA A 89 -19.31 8.17 11.75
CA ALA A 89 -18.57 7.00 11.32
C ALA A 89 -19.24 6.29 10.12
N ARG A 90 -20.58 6.20 10.09
CA ARG A 90 -21.34 5.65 8.97
C ARG A 90 -21.20 6.47 7.70
N THR A 91 -21.30 7.81 7.80
CA THR A 91 -21.05 8.73 6.66
C THR A 91 -19.68 8.49 6.02
N ILE A 92 -18.67 8.19 6.83
CA ILE A 92 -17.33 7.86 6.36
C ILE A 92 -17.29 6.45 5.76
N ALA A 93 -17.91 5.46 6.42
CA ALA A 93 -17.96 4.06 5.99
C ALA A 93 -18.68 3.83 4.65
N ASP A 94 -19.60 4.72 4.30
CA ASP A 94 -20.33 4.68 3.02
C ASP A 94 -19.46 5.07 1.81
N GLN A 95 -18.20 5.46 2.05
CA GLN A 95 -17.26 5.81 1.00
C GLN A 95 -16.23 4.70 0.77
N SER A 96 -15.65 4.68 -0.45
CA SER A 96 -14.51 3.83 -0.74
C SER A 96 -13.27 4.35 -0.03
N ILE A 97 -12.70 3.54 0.86
CA ILE A 97 -11.49 3.84 1.62
C ILE A 97 -10.48 2.74 1.32
N ALA A 98 -9.22 3.10 1.13
CA ALA A 98 -8.16 2.14 0.89
C ALA A 98 -7.91 1.23 2.11
N THR A 99 -7.60 -0.04 1.85
CA THR A 99 -7.25 -1.02 2.89
C THR A 99 -5.73 -1.00 3.10
N TRP A 100 -5.30 -0.63 4.30
CA TRP A 100 -3.88 -0.58 4.65
C TRP A 100 -3.35 -1.94 5.08
N LEU A 101 -2.18 -2.30 4.57
CA LEU A 101 -1.44 -3.53 4.85
C LEU A 101 -0.08 -3.16 5.46
N GLY A 102 0.28 -3.77 6.58
CA GLY A 102 1.54 -3.49 7.26
C GLY A 102 1.79 -4.45 8.42
N SER A 103 2.82 -4.19 9.22
CA SER A 103 3.34 -5.02 10.31
C SER A 103 2.36 -5.37 11.44
N TRP A 104 1.17 -4.81 11.44
CA TRP A 104 0.09 -5.22 12.34
C TRP A 104 -0.62 -6.51 11.92
N TYR A 105 -0.28 -7.08 10.76
CA TYR A 105 -0.72 -8.39 10.30
C TYR A 105 0.48 -9.32 10.17
N ASP A 106 0.40 -10.52 10.74
CA ASP A 106 1.27 -11.61 10.32
C ASP A 106 0.91 -12.07 8.89
N ASP A 107 1.75 -12.89 8.27
CA ASP A 107 1.58 -13.33 6.89
C ASP A 107 0.22 -14.01 6.64
N ALA A 108 -0.23 -14.84 7.58
CA ALA A 108 -1.51 -15.54 7.45
C ALA A 108 -2.71 -14.59 7.52
N MET A 109 -2.67 -13.61 8.41
CA MET A 109 -3.70 -12.59 8.52
C MET A 109 -3.66 -11.62 7.34
N LEU A 110 -2.50 -11.25 6.85
CA LEU A 110 -2.30 -10.45 5.64
C LEU A 110 -3.02 -11.10 4.44
N VAL A 111 -2.69 -12.36 4.15
CA VAL A 111 -3.32 -13.12 3.06
C VAL A 111 -4.84 -13.19 3.25
N LYS A 112 -5.31 -13.49 4.45
CA LYS A 112 -6.74 -13.55 4.76
C LYS A 112 -7.46 -12.22 4.53
N VAL A 113 -6.87 -11.10 4.95
CA VAL A 113 -7.44 -9.75 4.75
C VAL A 113 -7.52 -9.42 3.27
N VAL A 114 -6.45 -9.66 2.51
CA VAL A 114 -6.41 -9.40 1.07
C VAL A 114 -7.45 -10.26 0.34
N GLN A 115 -7.45 -11.58 0.55
CA GLN A 115 -8.38 -12.49 -0.11
C GLN A 115 -9.84 -12.19 0.20
N ARG A 116 -10.18 -11.89 1.48
CA ARG A 116 -11.53 -11.48 1.87
C ARG A 116 -11.97 -10.22 1.12
N THR A 117 -11.10 -9.22 1.06
CA THR A 117 -11.39 -7.94 0.39
C THR A 117 -11.56 -8.13 -1.12
N LEU A 118 -10.71 -8.94 -1.74
CA LEU A 118 -10.81 -9.30 -3.17
C LEU A 118 -12.13 -10.01 -3.47
N ALA A 119 -12.46 -11.07 -2.73
CA ALA A 119 -13.69 -11.83 -2.94
C ALA A 119 -14.94 -10.95 -2.80
N ALA A 120 -14.97 -10.08 -1.77
CA ALA A 120 -16.09 -9.17 -1.56
C ALA A 120 -16.20 -8.08 -2.64
N ALA A 121 -15.07 -7.58 -3.13
CA ALA A 121 -15.03 -6.59 -4.21
C ALA A 121 -15.45 -7.22 -5.55
N GLU A 122 -14.97 -8.42 -5.85
CA GLU A 122 -15.32 -9.18 -7.06
C GLU A 122 -16.80 -9.51 -7.11
N ALA A 123 -17.40 -9.93 -6.00
CA ALA A 123 -18.83 -10.19 -5.89
C ALA A 123 -19.69 -8.94 -6.22
N LYS A 124 -19.14 -7.74 -6.00
CA LYS A 124 -19.78 -6.45 -6.35
C LYS A 124 -19.34 -5.90 -7.70
N GLY A 125 -18.44 -6.59 -8.42
CA GLY A 125 -17.87 -6.11 -9.67
C GLY A 125 -17.04 -4.83 -9.54
N ARG A 126 -16.44 -4.57 -8.38
CA ARG A 126 -15.69 -3.35 -8.04
C ARG A 126 -14.19 -3.62 -7.92
N THR A 127 -13.40 -2.54 -7.87
CA THR A 127 -11.94 -2.60 -7.72
C THR A 127 -11.54 -2.07 -6.35
N PRO A 128 -10.93 -2.89 -5.48
CA PRO A 128 -10.39 -2.45 -4.20
C PRO A 128 -9.06 -1.72 -4.38
N VAL A 129 -8.76 -0.81 -3.45
CA VAL A 129 -7.48 -0.12 -3.34
C VAL A 129 -6.80 -0.57 -2.06
N PHE A 130 -5.56 -1.05 -2.17
CA PHE A 130 -4.70 -1.41 -1.04
C PHE A 130 -3.57 -0.39 -0.88
N VAL A 131 -3.05 -0.27 0.33
CA VAL A 131 -1.86 0.51 0.64
C VAL A 131 -0.85 -0.42 1.30
N THR A 132 0.34 -0.55 0.74
CA THR A 132 1.45 -1.18 1.46
C THR A 132 2.12 -0.14 2.36
N TYR A 133 2.40 -0.51 3.62
CA TYR A 133 3.00 0.37 4.60
C TYR A 133 3.88 -0.45 5.56
N GLU A 134 4.97 -1.01 5.01
CA GLU A 134 5.83 -1.98 5.68
C GLU A 134 7.33 -1.72 5.44
N ILE A 135 7.69 -0.63 4.74
CA ILE A 135 9.09 -0.33 4.43
C ILE A 135 9.93 -0.17 5.70
N PRO A 136 11.17 -0.70 5.77
CA PRO A 136 12.06 -0.53 6.92
C PRO A 136 12.25 0.94 7.29
N GLY A 137 12.21 1.27 8.59
CA GLY A 137 12.32 2.66 9.06
C GLY A 137 11.17 3.55 8.60
N ARG A 138 9.98 2.98 8.46
CA ARG A 138 8.74 3.69 8.10
C ARG A 138 8.51 4.89 9.00
N ASP A 139 8.02 5.99 8.41
CA ASP A 139 7.68 7.23 9.11
C ASP A 139 8.85 7.85 9.92
N CYS A 140 10.10 7.55 9.57
CA CYS A 140 11.28 8.01 10.31
C CYS A 140 11.19 7.81 11.85
N GLY A 141 10.53 6.73 12.30
CA GLY A 141 10.28 6.49 13.73
C GLY A 141 9.24 7.43 14.36
N GLY A 142 8.44 8.14 13.56
CA GLY A 142 7.33 8.97 14.00
C GLY A 142 6.18 8.16 14.62
N TRP A 143 4.99 8.77 14.73
CA TRP A 143 3.82 8.15 15.39
C TRP A 143 3.37 6.84 14.72
N SER A 144 3.65 6.66 13.43
CA SER A 144 3.40 5.45 12.64
C SER A 144 4.66 4.66 12.33
N GLY A 145 5.73 4.87 13.10
CA GLY A 145 7.02 4.21 12.94
C GLY A 145 6.93 2.68 12.97
N GLY A 146 7.92 2.01 12.39
CA GLY A 146 7.99 0.55 12.30
C GLY A 146 8.41 0.08 10.91
N GLY A 147 7.70 -0.92 10.39
CA GLY A 147 8.00 -1.58 9.12
C GLY A 147 8.79 -2.88 9.31
N ALA A 148 9.19 -3.49 8.21
CA ALA A 148 9.99 -4.69 8.19
C ALA A 148 11.37 -4.46 8.84
N VAL A 149 11.97 -5.51 9.36
CA VAL A 149 13.26 -5.44 10.07
C VAL A 149 14.43 -5.09 9.14
N ASP A 150 14.30 -5.43 7.85
CA ASP A 150 15.28 -5.15 6.80
C ASP A 150 14.63 -5.19 5.40
N ASP A 151 15.39 -4.80 4.38
CA ASP A 151 14.95 -4.81 2.99
C ASP A 151 14.60 -6.22 2.50
N ALA A 152 15.29 -7.25 2.94
CA ALA A 152 15.02 -8.62 2.52
C ALA A 152 13.68 -9.11 3.08
N ALA A 153 13.36 -8.80 4.33
CA ALA A 153 12.06 -9.10 4.94
C ALA A 153 10.93 -8.32 4.23
N TYR A 154 11.15 -7.04 3.94
CA TYR A 154 10.23 -6.21 3.19
C TYR A 154 9.93 -6.77 1.79
N LEU A 155 10.96 -7.18 1.05
CA LEU A 155 10.79 -7.73 -0.30
C LEU A 155 10.05 -9.07 -0.29
N ARG A 156 10.32 -9.94 0.70
CA ARG A 156 9.54 -11.19 0.88
C ARG A 156 8.07 -10.90 1.17
N TRP A 157 7.80 -9.93 2.05
CA TRP A 157 6.44 -9.50 2.39
C TRP A 157 5.72 -8.92 1.17
N ASN A 158 6.39 -8.06 0.38
CA ASN A 158 5.82 -7.52 -0.87
C ASN A 158 5.57 -8.61 -1.91
N GLN A 159 6.44 -9.61 -2.01
CA GLN A 159 6.21 -10.75 -2.90
C GLN A 159 4.94 -11.52 -2.50
N LEU A 160 4.72 -11.74 -1.19
CA LEU A 160 3.49 -12.36 -0.68
C LEU A 160 2.25 -11.54 -1.06
N VAL A 161 2.30 -10.21 -0.92
CA VAL A 161 1.22 -9.31 -1.37
C VAL A 161 0.98 -9.45 -2.87
N ALA A 162 2.03 -9.37 -3.69
CA ALA A 162 1.96 -9.46 -5.14
C ALA A 162 1.37 -10.81 -5.60
N ASP A 163 1.81 -11.91 -5.01
CA ASP A 163 1.32 -13.25 -5.34
C ASP A 163 -0.14 -13.44 -4.93
N THR A 164 -0.55 -12.88 -3.79
CA THR A 164 -1.95 -12.92 -3.32
C THR A 164 -2.87 -12.10 -4.24
N LEU A 165 -2.36 -11.04 -4.86
CA LEU A 165 -3.12 -10.16 -5.76
C LEU A 165 -3.11 -10.66 -7.22
N ARG A 166 -2.23 -11.59 -7.58
CA ARG A 166 -2.03 -12.07 -8.95
C ARG A 166 -3.33 -12.61 -9.54
N GLY A 167 -3.70 -12.10 -10.73
CA GLY A 167 -4.92 -12.50 -11.42
C GLY A 167 -6.21 -11.86 -10.92
N HIS A 168 -6.14 -11.07 -9.86
CA HIS A 168 -7.27 -10.33 -9.31
C HIS A 168 -7.27 -8.86 -9.72
N ARG A 169 -8.45 -8.23 -9.71
CA ARG A 169 -8.57 -6.78 -9.91
C ARG A 169 -8.29 -6.06 -8.60
N ALA A 170 -7.23 -5.32 -8.58
CA ALA A 170 -6.83 -4.50 -7.44
C ALA A 170 -5.92 -3.35 -7.90
N VAL A 171 -5.77 -2.34 -7.06
CA VAL A 171 -4.80 -1.26 -7.20
C VAL A 171 -4.01 -1.17 -5.90
N VAL A 172 -2.70 -0.94 -5.98
CA VAL A 172 -1.83 -0.80 -4.82
C VAL A 172 -1.17 0.58 -4.80
N LEU A 173 -1.26 1.25 -3.66
CA LEU A 173 -0.51 2.46 -3.33
C LEU A 173 0.68 2.04 -2.47
N VAL A 174 1.89 2.33 -2.94
CA VAL A 174 3.12 1.78 -2.38
C VAL A 174 3.79 2.80 -1.46
N GLU A 175 3.80 2.48 -0.18
CA GLU A 175 4.60 3.10 0.88
C GLU A 175 4.45 4.63 0.96
N PRO A 176 3.31 5.15 1.45
CA PRO A 176 3.15 6.57 1.74
C PRO A 176 4.31 7.14 2.55
N ASP A 177 4.70 8.38 2.24
CA ASP A 177 5.78 9.16 2.85
C ASP A 177 7.20 8.66 2.53
N SER A 178 7.35 7.47 1.92
CA SER A 178 8.64 6.80 1.73
C SER A 178 9.62 7.60 0.87
N LEU A 179 9.15 8.24 -0.20
CA LEU A 179 9.98 9.09 -1.06
C LEU A 179 10.04 10.53 -0.55
N GLY A 180 9.02 11.00 0.16
CA GLY A 180 9.03 12.30 0.80
C GLY A 180 10.14 12.41 1.85
N HIS A 181 10.35 11.37 2.63
CA HIS A 181 11.35 11.29 3.70
C HIS A 181 12.80 11.04 3.23
N LEU A 182 13.06 10.81 1.95
CA LEU A 182 14.44 10.69 1.47
C LEU A 182 15.27 11.95 1.82
N GLY A 183 16.41 11.73 2.50
CA GLY A 183 17.28 12.80 2.98
C GLY A 183 16.95 13.30 4.40
N SER A 184 15.78 12.98 4.94
CA SER A 184 15.43 13.28 6.35
C SER A 184 15.55 12.08 7.28
N CYS A 185 15.68 10.87 6.72
CA CYS A 185 15.93 9.62 7.44
C CYS A 185 17.26 9.01 6.97
N PRO A 186 18.40 9.40 7.52
CA PRO A 186 19.71 8.99 7.03
C PRO A 186 19.93 7.48 6.95
N GLU A 187 19.43 6.73 7.93
CA GLU A 187 19.57 5.27 8.02
C GLU A 187 18.83 4.48 6.93
N THR A 188 17.96 5.13 6.18
CA THR A 188 17.15 4.45 5.15
C THR A 188 17.38 4.96 3.73
N THR A 189 18.22 5.97 3.53
CA THR A 189 18.33 6.67 2.25
C THR A 189 19.06 5.90 1.17
N THR A 190 20.07 5.09 1.49
CA THR A 190 20.97 4.49 0.49
C THR A 190 20.33 3.35 -0.30
N THR A 191 19.40 2.61 0.28
CA THR A 191 18.75 1.44 -0.35
C THR A 191 17.31 1.70 -0.73
N ARG A 192 16.64 2.70 -0.15
CA ARG A 192 15.20 2.96 -0.25
C ARG A 192 14.65 2.91 -1.68
N THR A 193 15.28 3.60 -2.61
CA THR A 193 14.78 3.65 -4.00
C THR A 193 14.91 2.32 -4.71
N ALA A 194 16.02 1.57 -4.49
CA ALA A 194 16.20 0.25 -5.07
C ALA A 194 15.21 -0.76 -4.48
N THR A 195 14.97 -0.70 -3.18
CA THR A 195 13.99 -1.55 -2.48
C THR A 195 12.57 -1.29 -2.98
N LEU A 196 12.18 -0.02 -3.16
CA LEU A 196 10.89 0.34 -3.75
C LEU A 196 10.78 -0.12 -5.22
N ALA A 197 11.85 0.02 -6.00
CA ALA A 197 11.87 -0.45 -7.39
C ALA A 197 11.66 -1.97 -7.49
N ALA A 198 12.24 -2.74 -6.58
CA ALA A 198 12.03 -4.18 -6.51
C ALA A 198 10.59 -4.53 -6.11
N ALA A 199 10.01 -3.84 -5.12
CA ALA A 199 8.63 -4.03 -4.69
C ALA A 199 7.63 -3.72 -5.81
N VAL A 200 7.80 -2.59 -6.50
CA VAL A 200 7.01 -2.23 -7.69
C VAL A 200 7.19 -3.26 -8.80
N GLY A 201 8.41 -3.77 -8.97
CA GLY A 201 8.72 -4.85 -9.89
C GLY A 201 7.87 -6.09 -9.65
N ALA A 202 7.78 -6.56 -8.42
CA ALA A 202 6.97 -7.71 -8.03
C ALA A 202 5.47 -7.51 -8.34
N LEU A 203 4.93 -6.33 -8.03
CA LEU A 203 3.54 -5.98 -8.36
C LEU A 203 3.31 -5.94 -9.87
N ALA A 204 4.22 -5.35 -10.65
CA ALA A 204 4.14 -5.30 -12.11
C ALA A 204 4.18 -6.71 -12.72
N ASP A 205 5.04 -7.62 -12.22
CA ASP A 205 5.13 -9.01 -12.65
C ASP A 205 3.88 -9.84 -12.27
N ALA A 206 3.16 -9.40 -11.25
CA ALA A 206 1.85 -9.93 -10.89
C ALA A 206 0.70 -9.34 -11.73
N GLY A 207 0.96 -8.34 -12.58
CA GLY A 207 -0.05 -7.66 -13.36
C GLY A 207 -0.90 -6.66 -12.57
N VAL A 208 -0.42 -6.20 -11.40
CA VAL A 208 -1.14 -5.32 -10.47
C VAL A 208 -0.74 -3.87 -10.71
N PRO A 209 -1.67 -2.97 -11.06
CA PRO A 209 -1.40 -1.54 -11.13
C PRO A 209 -0.96 -0.98 -9.78
N ALA A 210 0.23 -0.37 -9.74
CA ALA A 210 0.79 0.23 -8.55
C ALA A 210 1.04 1.73 -8.75
N TYR A 211 0.91 2.52 -7.67
CA TYR A 211 1.30 3.92 -7.64
C TYR A 211 2.28 4.13 -6.49
N LEU A 212 3.37 4.82 -6.75
CA LEU A 212 4.41 5.15 -5.76
C LEU A 212 4.09 6.45 -5.04
N ASP A 213 4.67 6.63 -3.86
CA ASP A 213 4.56 7.90 -3.12
C ASP A 213 5.15 9.06 -3.88
N GLY A 214 4.37 10.12 -4.05
CA GLY A 214 4.76 11.39 -4.64
C GLY A 214 4.71 12.56 -3.66
N GLY A 215 4.57 12.29 -2.35
CA GLY A 215 4.51 13.30 -1.30
C GLY A 215 3.29 14.22 -1.44
N ASN A 216 3.51 15.52 -1.38
CA ASN A 216 2.47 16.52 -1.55
C ASN A 216 3.05 17.84 -2.09
N SER A 217 2.16 18.76 -2.49
CA SER A 217 2.50 20.03 -3.14
C SER A 217 3.37 20.99 -2.30
N ASN A 218 3.56 20.70 -1.02
CA ASN A 218 4.31 21.56 -0.09
C ASN A 218 5.47 20.83 0.59
N TRP A 219 5.94 19.72 0.02
CA TRP A 219 7.01 18.92 0.63
C TRP A 219 8.27 18.87 -0.22
N VAL A 220 8.24 18.17 -1.34
CA VAL A 220 9.40 17.98 -2.23
C VAL A 220 9.14 18.68 -3.56
N PRO A 221 10.11 19.46 -4.09
CA PRO A 221 9.93 20.10 -5.39
C PRO A 221 9.61 19.10 -6.50
N PRO A 222 8.75 19.45 -7.49
CA PRO A 222 8.28 18.50 -8.51
C PRO A 222 9.40 17.81 -9.29
N THR A 223 10.45 18.54 -9.65
CA THR A 223 11.59 18.00 -10.41
C THR A 223 12.38 16.99 -9.59
N GLU A 224 12.58 17.27 -8.31
CA GLU A 224 13.26 16.35 -7.39
C GLU A 224 12.41 15.12 -7.14
N MET A 225 11.09 15.27 -6.89
CA MET A 225 10.20 14.13 -6.72
C MET A 225 10.14 13.25 -7.97
N ALA A 226 10.15 13.83 -9.17
CA ALA A 226 10.23 13.06 -10.41
C ALA A 226 11.53 12.23 -10.49
N ALA A 227 12.67 12.79 -10.07
CA ALA A 227 13.94 12.05 -10.01
C ALA A 227 13.87 10.89 -8.98
N ARG A 228 13.30 11.12 -7.78
CA ARG A 228 13.09 10.10 -6.76
C ARG A 228 12.17 8.96 -7.25
N LEU A 229 11.06 9.31 -7.88
CA LEU A 229 10.13 8.36 -8.48
C LEU A 229 10.78 7.52 -9.58
N LYS A 230 11.60 8.15 -10.43
CA LYS A 230 12.34 7.43 -11.48
C LYS A 230 13.32 6.44 -10.88
N ALA A 231 14.07 6.83 -9.85
CA ALA A 231 15.00 5.94 -9.15
C ALA A 231 14.26 4.79 -8.42
N ALA A 232 13.01 5.02 -7.98
CA ALA A 232 12.15 4.04 -7.36
C ALA A 232 11.35 3.17 -8.35
N GLY A 233 11.64 3.23 -9.64
CA GLY A 233 11.07 2.33 -10.63
C GLY A 233 9.66 2.68 -11.08
N VAL A 234 9.26 3.95 -11.07
CA VAL A 234 7.93 4.41 -11.55
C VAL A 234 7.63 3.99 -12.98
N ASP A 235 8.66 3.71 -13.78
CA ASP A 235 8.52 3.19 -15.15
C ASP A 235 7.86 1.81 -15.21
N ARG A 236 7.86 1.06 -14.12
CA ARG A 236 7.16 -0.22 -13.98
C ARG A 236 5.82 -0.08 -13.25
N ALA A 237 5.54 1.07 -12.66
CA ALA A 237 4.26 1.36 -12.01
C ALA A 237 3.24 1.94 -13.00
N ARG A 238 1.99 2.04 -12.58
CA ARG A 238 0.97 2.86 -13.25
C ARG A 238 1.30 4.34 -13.13
N GLY A 239 1.82 4.73 -11.97
CA GLY A 239 2.13 6.11 -11.71
C GLY A 239 2.51 6.40 -10.27
N PHE A 240 2.03 7.50 -9.74
CA PHE A 240 2.29 7.96 -8.38
C PHE A 240 1.02 8.52 -7.72
N PHE A 241 1.06 8.70 -6.40
CA PHE A 241 -0.02 9.35 -5.65
C PHE A 241 0.49 10.53 -4.85
N THR A 242 -0.42 11.46 -4.48
CA THR A 242 -0.07 12.62 -3.65
C THR A 242 -1.05 12.82 -2.51
N ASN A 243 -0.63 13.63 -1.52
CA ASN A 243 -1.45 14.17 -0.43
C ASN A 243 -1.95 13.13 0.58
N VAL A 244 -1.38 11.91 0.62
CA VAL A 244 -1.82 10.89 1.58
C VAL A 244 -1.65 11.41 3.00
N ALA A 245 -2.73 11.28 3.79
CA ALA A 245 -2.83 11.77 5.17
C ALA A 245 -2.64 13.30 5.33
N ASN A 246 -2.62 14.08 4.25
CA ASN A 246 -2.47 15.53 4.25
C ASN A 246 -3.77 16.27 3.94
N TYR A 247 -3.72 17.60 3.89
CA TYR A 247 -4.90 18.48 3.83
C TYR A 247 -4.85 19.48 2.68
N TYR A 248 -3.86 19.41 1.80
CA TYR A 248 -3.76 20.35 0.67
C TYR A 248 -4.91 20.16 -0.29
N GLY A 249 -5.47 21.27 -0.79
CA GLY A 249 -6.62 21.25 -1.68
C GLY A 249 -6.33 20.55 -3.01
N VAL A 250 -7.39 20.14 -3.72
CA VAL A 250 -7.25 19.41 -4.98
C VAL A 250 -6.51 20.22 -6.04
N ASP A 251 -6.77 21.54 -6.16
CA ASP A 251 -6.15 22.35 -7.20
C ASP A 251 -4.63 22.48 -7.05
N PRO A 252 -4.05 22.85 -5.87
CA PRO A 252 -2.61 22.86 -5.70
C PRO A 252 -1.98 21.47 -5.83
N GLU A 253 -2.63 20.40 -5.36
CA GLU A 253 -2.13 19.03 -5.52
C GLU A 253 -2.11 18.62 -6.99
N ARG A 254 -3.14 18.94 -7.75
CA ARG A 254 -3.20 18.69 -9.18
C ARG A 254 -2.12 19.47 -9.93
N ALA A 255 -1.95 20.75 -9.63
CA ALA A 255 -0.91 21.56 -10.26
C ALA A 255 0.50 21.04 -9.97
N TYR A 256 0.73 20.49 -8.77
CA TYR A 256 1.96 19.82 -8.40
C TYR A 256 2.12 18.51 -9.17
N ALA A 257 1.12 17.64 -9.12
CA ALA A 257 1.17 16.32 -9.75
C ALA A 257 1.30 16.42 -11.28
N ASP A 258 0.66 17.41 -11.93
CA ASP A 258 0.82 17.66 -13.36
C ASP A 258 2.26 18.01 -13.73
N LYS A 259 3.00 18.78 -12.88
CA LYS A 259 4.41 19.07 -13.07
C LYS A 259 5.29 17.82 -12.91
N VAL A 260 5.03 17.01 -11.90
CA VAL A 260 5.74 15.73 -11.67
C VAL A 260 5.47 14.78 -12.85
N SER A 261 4.20 14.65 -13.25
CA SER A 261 3.78 13.83 -14.40
C SER A 261 4.49 14.25 -15.68
N ALA A 262 4.52 15.55 -15.99
CA ALA A 262 5.19 16.07 -17.15
C ALA A 262 6.71 15.77 -17.16
N ALA A 263 7.37 15.90 -16.00
CA ALA A 263 8.79 15.56 -15.84
C ALA A 263 9.08 14.05 -16.01
N LEU A 264 8.05 13.22 -15.86
CA LEU A 264 8.08 11.76 -16.06
C LEU A 264 7.51 11.32 -17.43
N GLY A 265 7.30 12.24 -18.37
CA GLY A 265 6.80 11.93 -19.70
C GLY A 265 5.30 11.62 -19.77
N GLY A 266 4.49 12.16 -18.84
CA GLY A 266 3.04 11.99 -18.82
C GLY A 266 2.56 10.81 -17.98
N THR A 267 3.29 10.43 -16.95
CA THR A 267 2.94 9.35 -16.01
C THR A 267 1.64 9.67 -15.24
N HIS A 268 0.78 8.67 -15.05
CA HIS A 268 -0.50 8.83 -14.35
C HIS A 268 -0.34 9.07 -12.85
N TYR A 269 -1.39 9.61 -12.21
CA TYR A 269 -1.38 9.84 -10.77
C TYR A 269 -2.79 9.78 -10.15
N VAL A 270 -2.83 9.64 -8.84
CA VAL A 270 -4.04 9.75 -8.00
C VAL A 270 -3.79 10.71 -6.85
N ILE A 271 -4.84 11.29 -6.29
CA ILE A 271 -4.75 12.26 -5.17
C ILE A 271 -5.61 11.77 -4.02
N ASP A 272 -5.04 11.75 -2.79
CA ASP A 272 -5.84 11.58 -1.58
C ASP A 272 -6.63 12.84 -1.28
N VAL A 273 -7.94 12.69 -1.22
CA VAL A 273 -8.89 13.77 -0.91
C VAL A 273 -9.68 13.52 0.37
N SER A 274 -9.23 12.60 1.19
CA SER A 274 -9.96 12.11 2.38
C SER A 274 -10.29 13.22 3.39
N ARG A 275 -9.35 14.15 3.65
CA ARG A 275 -9.44 15.14 4.71
C ARG A 275 -9.16 16.58 4.26
N ASN A 276 -9.09 16.82 2.96
CA ASN A 276 -8.62 18.09 2.40
C ASN A 276 -9.73 19.11 2.07
N GLY A 277 -10.97 18.86 2.46
CA GLY A 277 -12.12 19.71 2.10
C GLY A 277 -12.03 21.16 2.57
N ARG A 278 -11.26 21.43 3.61
CA ARG A 278 -11.03 22.80 4.16
C ARG A 278 -9.61 23.32 3.93
N GLY A 279 -8.77 22.55 3.21
CA GLY A 279 -7.37 22.89 2.97
C GLY A 279 -6.51 22.78 4.25
N TRP A 280 -5.24 23.16 4.11
CA TRP A 280 -4.26 23.13 5.19
C TRP A 280 -4.66 24.02 6.39
N LYS A 281 -4.46 23.49 7.61
CA LYS A 281 -4.86 24.13 8.89
C LYS A 281 -3.68 24.37 9.85
N GLY A 282 -2.46 24.46 9.32
CA GLY A 282 -1.26 24.77 10.13
C GLY A 282 -0.60 23.55 10.77
N THR A 283 -1.24 22.37 10.74
CA THR A 283 -0.68 21.11 11.23
C THR A 283 -1.12 19.94 10.41
N TRP A 284 -0.28 18.90 10.30
CA TRP A 284 -0.62 17.65 9.65
C TRP A 284 -1.34 16.66 10.59
N CYS A 285 -1.12 16.79 11.87
CA CYS A 285 -1.54 15.81 12.87
C CYS A 285 -2.93 16.16 13.44
N ASN A 286 -3.95 15.36 13.13
CA ASN A 286 -5.35 15.54 13.57
C ASN A 286 -5.82 16.99 13.48
N ALA A 287 -5.59 17.64 12.34
CA ALA A 287 -5.74 19.09 12.17
C ALA A 287 -7.12 19.60 12.61
N PRO A 288 -7.21 20.48 13.62
CA PRO A 288 -8.47 21.10 14.01
C PRO A 288 -9.05 21.93 12.87
N GLY A 289 -10.38 21.84 12.67
CA GLY A 289 -11.07 22.56 11.58
C GLY A 289 -10.89 21.95 10.19
N ALA A 290 -10.20 20.82 10.05
CA ALA A 290 -10.21 20.03 8.81
C ALA A 290 -11.61 19.50 8.50
N GLY A 291 -11.87 19.17 7.25
CA GLY A 291 -13.14 18.62 6.79
C GLY A 291 -12.94 17.51 5.76
N LEU A 292 -13.92 16.61 5.64
CA LEU A 292 -13.92 15.62 4.58
C LEU A 292 -13.81 16.31 3.22
N GLY A 293 -13.00 15.75 2.35
CA GLY A 293 -12.87 16.22 0.99
C GLY A 293 -13.94 15.70 0.05
N GLN A 294 -13.64 15.76 -1.24
CA GLN A 294 -14.57 15.30 -2.27
C GLN A 294 -14.85 13.79 -2.13
N THR A 295 -16.01 13.36 -2.61
CA THR A 295 -16.35 11.93 -2.73
C THR A 295 -15.30 11.24 -3.61
N PRO A 296 -14.74 10.08 -3.14
CA PRO A 296 -13.78 9.33 -3.92
C PRO A 296 -14.42 8.85 -5.23
N ARG A 297 -13.68 9.01 -6.33
CA ARG A 297 -14.15 8.63 -7.66
C ARG A 297 -13.02 8.41 -8.65
N VAL A 298 -13.26 7.58 -9.63
CA VAL A 298 -12.44 7.47 -10.82
C VAL A 298 -12.71 8.67 -11.73
N THR A 299 -11.67 9.23 -12.31
CA THR A 299 -11.82 10.35 -13.26
C THR A 299 -11.88 9.79 -14.68
N GLY A 300 -12.84 10.25 -15.47
CA GLY A 300 -12.98 9.83 -16.88
C GLY A 300 -12.14 10.66 -17.85
N GLY A 301 -11.15 11.42 -17.36
CA GLY A 301 -10.48 12.47 -18.12
C GLY A 301 -9.35 12.02 -19.04
N THR A 302 -8.99 12.91 -19.95
CA THR A 302 -7.82 12.82 -20.86
C THR A 302 -6.52 13.27 -20.17
N THR A 303 -6.55 13.58 -18.88
CA THR A 303 -5.41 14.03 -18.07
C THR A 303 -4.73 12.85 -17.39
N GLY A 304 -3.52 13.05 -16.85
CA GLY A 304 -2.82 12.04 -16.04
C GLY A 304 -3.51 11.64 -14.74
N LEU A 305 -4.52 12.38 -14.28
CA LEU A 305 -5.29 12.08 -13.06
C LEU A 305 -6.23 10.90 -13.28
N ASP A 306 -5.97 9.76 -12.65
CA ASP A 306 -6.80 8.55 -12.74
C ASP A 306 -7.97 8.55 -11.75
N ALA A 307 -7.74 9.00 -10.52
CA ALA A 307 -8.77 9.00 -9.48
C ALA A 307 -8.49 10.02 -8.37
N LEU A 308 -9.56 10.45 -7.72
CA LEU A 308 -9.54 11.05 -6.40
C LEU A 308 -9.93 9.96 -5.41
N LEU A 309 -9.08 9.68 -4.43
CA LEU A 309 -9.24 8.55 -3.50
C LEU A 309 -9.39 9.03 -2.06
N TRP A 310 -9.96 8.19 -1.22
CA TRP A 310 -9.76 8.27 0.22
C TRP A 310 -8.75 7.20 0.61
N VAL A 311 -7.48 7.61 0.69
CA VAL A 311 -6.37 6.74 1.06
C VAL A 311 -6.24 6.68 2.57
N LYS A 312 -6.06 7.82 3.24
CA LYS A 312 -6.19 7.89 4.69
C LYS A 312 -7.64 7.59 5.08
N THR A 313 -7.83 6.78 6.11
CA THR A 313 -9.16 6.59 6.72
C THR A 313 -9.55 7.86 7.51
N PRO A 314 -10.53 8.66 7.05
CA PRO A 314 -10.98 9.79 7.85
C PRO A 314 -11.53 9.33 9.21
N GLY A 315 -11.12 9.99 10.28
CA GLY A 315 -11.48 9.59 11.64
C GLY A 315 -10.51 8.60 12.29
N ALA A 316 -9.56 8.00 11.58
CA ALA A 316 -8.41 7.35 12.20
C ALA A 316 -7.37 8.43 12.60
N SER A 317 -6.90 8.36 13.84
CA SER A 317 -5.93 9.30 14.40
C SER A 317 -4.58 9.25 13.69
N ASP A 318 -3.89 10.38 13.62
CA ASP A 318 -2.50 10.46 13.16
C ASP A 318 -1.50 10.23 14.29
N GLY A 319 -1.94 10.29 15.56
CA GLY A 319 -1.13 10.15 16.75
C GLY A 319 -1.69 10.93 17.93
N PRO A 320 -1.02 10.90 19.10
CA PRO A 320 -1.49 11.56 20.34
C PRO A 320 -1.28 13.09 20.30
N CYS A 321 -1.68 13.74 19.23
CA CYS A 321 -1.67 15.18 19.03
C CYS A 321 -3.09 15.72 18.91
N ASN A 322 -3.30 16.97 19.27
CA ASN A 322 -4.62 17.63 19.23
C ASN A 322 -5.75 16.78 19.86
N GLY A 323 -5.41 16.09 20.98
CA GLY A 323 -6.35 15.27 21.74
C GLY A 323 -6.66 13.90 21.13
N GLY A 324 -5.91 13.49 20.09
CA GLY A 324 -6.10 12.19 19.43
C GLY A 324 -5.56 11.01 20.23
N PRO A 325 -6.11 9.82 20.04
CA PRO A 325 -5.54 8.56 20.52
C PRO A 325 -4.29 8.18 19.70
N PRO A 326 -3.59 7.09 20.05
CA PRO A 326 -2.48 6.58 19.25
C PRO A 326 -2.81 6.45 17.76
N ALA A 327 -1.77 6.55 16.91
CA ALA A 327 -1.91 6.50 15.45
C ALA A 327 -2.70 5.26 14.99
N GLY A 328 -3.57 5.43 14.00
CA GLY A 328 -4.43 4.38 13.45
C GLY A 328 -5.69 4.07 14.25
N GLN A 329 -5.77 4.45 15.53
CA GLN A 329 -6.99 4.23 16.32
C GLN A 329 -8.12 5.18 15.89
N TRP A 330 -9.36 4.69 15.99
CA TRP A 330 -10.52 5.51 15.67
C TRP A 330 -10.68 6.66 16.67
N TYR A 331 -10.85 7.86 16.15
CA TYR A 331 -11.02 9.11 16.92
C TYR A 331 -12.43 9.68 16.67
N PRO A 332 -13.45 9.31 17.48
CA PRO A 332 -14.84 9.65 17.22
C PRO A 332 -15.11 11.16 17.12
N ALA A 333 -14.55 11.96 18.04
CA ALA A 333 -14.75 13.41 18.03
C ALA A 333 -14.19 14.05 16.75
N TYR A 334 -13.04 13.56 16.27
CA TYR A 334 -12.44 14.04 15.02
C TYR A 334 -13.27 13.64 13.81
N ALA A 335 -13.79 12.41 13.79
CA ALA A 335 -14.71 11.95 12.73
C ALA A 335 -15.95 12.84 12.63
N VAL A 336 -16.56 13.20 13.75
CA VAL A 336 -17.69 14.15 13.81
C VAL A 336 -17.29 15.50 13.25
N ALA A 337 -16.13 16.06 13.67
CA ALA A 337 -15.65 17.34 13.17
C ALA A 337 -15.38 17.33 11.67
N LEU A 338 -14.74 16.26 11.15
CA LEU A 338 -14.48 16.10 9.72
C LEU A 338 -15.78 16.08 8.89
N VAL A 339 -16.80 15.34 9.35
CA VAL A 339 -18.12 15.27 8.69
C VAL A 339 -18.83 16.62 8.73
N ALA A 340 -18.88 17.27 9.89
CA ALA A 340 -19.52 18.58 10.06
C ALA A 340 -18.88 19.67 9.21
N ASN A 341 -17.57 19.57 8.97
CA ASN A 341 -16.80 20.53 8.16
C ASN A 341 -16.74 20.14 6.67
N ARG A 342 -17.43 19.11 6.21
CA ARG A 342 -17.47 18.75 4.77
C ARG A 342 -18.05 19.94 3.98
N LYS A 343 -17.42 20.25 2.82
CA LYS A 343 -17.94 21.24 1.86
C LYS A 343 -18.70 20.56 0.74
#